data_c9931474721854a4d141092351c8a3d6
#
_entry.id   c9931474721854a4d141092351c8a3d6
#
_cell.length_a   1.000
_cell.length_b   1.000
_cell.length_c   1.000
_cell.angle_alpha   90.00
_cell.angle_beta   90.00
_cell.angle_gamma   90.00
#
_symmetry.space_group_name_H-M   'P 1'
#
loop_
_entity.id
_entity.type
_entity.pdbx_description
1 polymer ?
#
loop_
_entity_poly.entity_id
_entity_poly.type
_entity_poly.pdbx_seq_one_letter_code
_entity_poly.pdbx_strand_id
1 'polypeptide(L)'
;MTRFVTRVFVALFALAMQTLAQTPAQAPAKPGSGASAAGKSAARSTYDRTLLRPSLLKEKAPETFQVKFETTRGDFVMNVTRAWAPIGVDRFYNLVKHHFYDNMVLFRVVPGFVVQFGISSYPAVSAAWSHANINDDPVTQSNKRGFVTFAKTSAPNSRSTQIFISFKDNSFLDSQGFAPFAVVDAAGMKVVEMFYDQYADQPTNEQDQIARAGKAYLDSKYPQLDVIKRATTVGAAAATASAKPAAKASAPAAAKPQ
;
A
#
# COMPACT_ATOMS: atom_id res chain seq x y z
N MET A 1 20.36 35.15 10.10
CA MET A 1 19.13 34.71 9.43
C MET A 1 19.50 33.72 8.34
N THR A 2 19.54 32.44 8.62
CA THR A 2 19.98 31.37 7.72
C THR A 2 18.76 30.54 7.34
N ARG A 3 18.36 30.64 6.06
CA ARG A 3 17.21 29.89 5.54
C ARG A 3 17.66 28.47 5.19
N PHE A 4 17.17 27.46 5.93
CA PHE A 4 17.28 26.05 5.54
C PHE A 4 16.24 25.74 4.45
N VAL A 5 16.74 25.54 3.23
CA VAL A 5 15.93 25.03 2.12
C VAL A 5 16.01 23.51 2.14
N THR A 6 14.93 22.86 2.57
CA THR A 6 14.79 21.40 2.53
C THR A 6 14.59 20.96 1.07
N ARG A 7 15.64 20.42 0.46
CA ARG A 7 15.56 19.80 -0.88
C ARG A 7 14.94 18.41 -0.76
N VAL A 8 13.73 18.28 -1.31
CA VAL A 8 13.08 16.97 -1.54
C VAL A 8 13.77 16.33 -2.74
N PHE A 9 14.56 15.28 -2.52
CA PHE A 9 15.14 14.48 -3.60
C PHE A 9 14.07 13.57 -4.21
N VAL A 10 13.69 13.87 -5.44
CA VAL A 10 12.98 12.97 -6.34
C VAL A 10 14.04 12.07 -6.97
N ALA A 11 14.07 10.78 -6.59
CA ALA A 11 14.97 9.81 -7.19
C ALA A 11 14.49 9.44 -8.59
N LEU A 12 15.19 9.93 -9.63
CA LEU A 12 15.08 9.44 -11.01
C LEU A 12 15.82 8.11 -11.13
N PHE A 13 15.13 7.08 -11.62
CA PHE A 13 15.73 5.80 -12.01
C PHE A 13 16.39 5.92 -13.38
N ALA A 14 17.70 5.74 -13.44
CA ALA A 14 18.44 5.49 -14.68
C ALA A 14 18.61 3.98 -14.86
N LEU A 15 18.11 3.46 -15.99
CA LEU A 15 18.19 2.06 -16.42
C LEU A 15 19.56 1.80 -17.05
N ALA A 16 20.42 1.01 -16.41
CA ALA A 16 21.66 0.50 -17.01
C ALA A 16 21.44 -0.92 -17.53
N MET A 17 21.48 -1.07 -18.86
CA MET A 17 21.58 -2.37 -19.52
C MET A 17 23.00 -2.95 -19.37
N GLN A 18 23.11 -4.17 -18.83
CA GLN A 18 24.35 -4.95 -18.88
C GLN A 18 24.16 -6.18 -19.74
N THR A 19 25.07 -6.32 -20.67
CA THR A 19 25.18 -7.36 -21.69
C THR A 19 25.58 -8.72 -21.10
N LEU A 20 24.93 -9.78 -21.59
CA LEU A 20 25.21 -11.20 -21.31
C LEU A 20 26.53 -11.63 -21.97
N ALA A 21 27.44 -12.20 -21.17
CA ALA A 21 28.53 -13.00 -21.63
C ALA A 21 28.18 -14.51 -21.50
N GLN A 22 28.22 -15.23 -22.62
CA GLN A 22 27.98 -16.66 -22.70
C GLN A 22 29.27 -17.42 -22.35
N THR A 23 29.17 -18.54 -21.61
CA THR A 23 30.22 -19.52 -21.42
C THR A 23 29.68 -20.94 -21.73
N PRO A 24 30.49 -21.84 -22.31
CA PRO A 24 30.01 -22.95 -23.12
C PRO A 24 29.68 -24.23 -22.36
N ALA A 25 28.95 -25.09 -23.05
CA ALA A 25 28.40 -26.38 -22.68
C ALA A 25 29.41 -27.42 -22.25
N GLN A 26 29.08 -28.24 -21.24
CA GLN A 26 29.67 -29.51 -20.93
C GLN A 26 28.66 -30.65 -21.04
N ALA A 27 29.04 -31.74 -21.70
CA ALA A 27 28.23 -32.86 -22.13
C ALA A 27 27.91 -33.89 -21.01
N PRO A 28 27.02 -34.89 -21.25
CA PRO A 28 26.21 -35.53 -20.20
C PRO A 28 26.83 -36.81 -19.62
N ALA A 29 26.63 -37.07 -18.32
CA ALA A 29 26.86 -38.36 -17.67
C ALA A 29 25.52 -39.11 -17.49
N LYS A 30 25.55 -40.42 -17.73
CA LYS A 30 24.47 -41.41 -17.75
C LYS A 30 23.86 -41.72 -16.36
N PRO A 31 22.64 -42.28 -16.32
CA PRO A 31 21.80 -42.34 -15.12
C PRO A 31 22.06 -43.51 -14.20
N GLY A 32 22.11 -43.22 -12.90
CA GLY A 32 22.00 -44.24 -11.85
C GLY A 32 20.54 -44.28 -11.34
N SER A 33 19.93 -45.44 -11.45
CA SER A 33 18.60 -45.75 -10.93
C SER A 33 18.62 -45.84 -9.40
N GLY A 34 17.74 -45.13 -8.74
CA GLY A 34 17.51 -45.22 -7.32
C GLY A 34 16.17 -44.56 -6.99
N ALA A 35 15.10 -45.36 -7.04
CA ALA A 35 13.78 -44.92 -6.64
C ALA A 35 13.73 -44.59 -5.15
N SER A 36 13.37 -43.38 -4.83
CA SER A 36 12.63 -43.09 -3.59
C SER A 36 11.68 -41.93 -3.86
N ALA A 37 10.44 -42.28 -4.14
CA ALA A 37 9.33 -41.35 -4.16
C ALA A 37 9.02 -40.90 -2.73
N ALA A 38 9.87 -40.02 -2.19
CA ALA A 38 9.49 -39.22 -1.05
C ALA A 38 8.49 -38.17 -1.57
N GLY A 39 7.21 -38.40 -1.32
CA GLY A 39 6.15 -37.46 -1.61
C GLY A 39 6.54 -36.08 -1.05
N LYS A 40 6.83 -35.12 -1.95
CA LYS A 40 6.87 -33.71 -1.59
C LYS A 40 5.50 -33.35 -1.05
N SER A 41 5.33 -33.41 0.28
CA SER A 41 4.27 -32.71 0.95
C SER A 41 4.32 -31.28 0.44
N ALA A 42 3.35 -30.90 -0.41
CA ALA A 42 3.21 -29.54 -0.86
C ALA A 42 3.06 -28.70 0.41
N ALA A 43 4.10 -27.99 0.80
CA ALA A 43 4.03 -27.06 1.91
C ALA A 43 2.82 -26.18 1.65
N ARG A 44 1.85 -26.20 2.59
CA ARG A 44 0.65 -25.37 2.49
C ARG A 44 1.12 -23.95 2.28
N SER A 45 0.75 -23.36 1.15
CA SER A 45 1.05 -21.95 0.88
C SER A 45 0.48 -21.13 2.04
N THR A 46 1.31 -20.29 2.64
CA THR A 46 0.94 -19.46 3.78
C THR A 46 0.12 -18.23 3.35
N TYR A 47 -0.27 -18.14 2.10
CA TYR A 47 -1.09 -17.08 1.50
C TYR A 47 -2.18 -17.65 0.60
N ASP A 48 -3.23 -16.89 0.36
CA ASP A 48 -4.29 -17.26 -0.59
C ASP A 48 -3.70 -17.30 -2.02
N ARG A 49 -3.75 -18.48 -2.64
CA ARG A 49 -3.20 -18.69 -3.99
C ARG A 49 -3.91 -17.89 -5.08
N THR A 50 -5.13 -17.41 -4.83
CA THR A 50 -5.85 -16.51 -5.74
C THR A 50 -5.08 -15.21 -5.97
N LEU A 51 -4.28 -14.78 -4.99
CA LEU A 51 -3.38 -13.62 -5.12
C LEU A 51 -2.33 -13.77 -6.22
N LEU A 52 -2.06 -14.98 -6.71
CA LEU A 52 -1.17 -15.16 -7.87
C LEU A 52 -1.84 -14.83 -9.21
N ARG A 53 -3.12 -14.48 -9.19
CA ARG A 53 -3.92 -14.14 -10.39
C ARG A 53 -4.67 -12.83 -10.20
N PRO A 54 -3.99 -11.66 -10.17
CA PRO A 54 -4.61 -10.35 -9.93
C PRO A 54 -5.81 -10.05 -10.83
N SER A 55 -5.77 -10.53 -12.08
CA SER A 55 -6.83 -10.31 -13.06
C SER A 55 -8.18 -10.95 -12.71
N LEU A 56 -8.21 -11.92 -11.78
CA LEU A 56 -9.44 -12.56 -11.29
C LEU A 56 -10.08 -11.80 -10.14
N LEU A 57 -9.35 -10.92 -9.47
CA LEU A 57 -9.79 -10.18 -8.28
C LEU A 57 -10.44 -8.86 -8.72
N LYS A 58 -11.70 -8.94 -9.16
CA LYS A 58 -12.48 -7.82 -9.73
C LYS A 58 -13.81 -7.59 -9.04
N GLU A 59 -13.95 -8.05 -7.81
CA GLU A 59 -15.18 -7.85 -7.05
C GLU A 59 -15.37 -6.38 -6.74
N LYS A 60 -16.59 -5.88 -6.94
CA LYS A 60 -16.97 -4.52 -6.55
C LYS A 60 -17.16 -4.44 -5.05
N ALA A 61 -16.54 -3.46 -4.42
CA ALA A 61 -16.67 -3.22 -2.99
C ALA A 61 -18.06 -2.67 -2.63
N PRO A 62 -18.51 -2.86 -1.37
CA PRO A 62 -19.62 -2.10 -0.81
C PRO A 62 -19.35 -0.59 -0.86
N GLU A 63 -20.41 0.23 -0.85
CA GLU A 63 -20.27 1.70 -0.87
C GLU A 63 -19.54 2.22 0.37
N THR A 64 -19.76 1.59 1.52
CA THR A 64 -19.02 1.84 2.77
C THR A 64 -18.76 0.51 3.48
N PHE A 65 -17.56 0.37 4.07
CA PHE A 65 -17.22 -0.75 4.93
C PHE A 65 -16.05 -0.37 5.84
N GLN A 66 -15.83 -1.21 6.84
CA GLN A 66 -14.69 -1.06 7.74
C GLN A 66 -13.70 -2.20 7.54
N VAL A 67 -12.42 -1.90 7.73
CA VAL A 67 -11.35 -2.90 7.78
C VAL A 67 -10.62 -2.75 9.11
N LYS A 68 -10.61 -3.83 9.89
CA LYS A 68 -9.83 -3.94 11.11
C LYS A 68 -8.44 -4.45 10.75
N PHE A 69 -7.42 -3.75 11.23
CA PHE A 69 -6.03 -4.15 11.17
C PHE A 69 -5.56 -4.55 12.57
N GLU A 70 -5.16 -5.80 12.73
CA GLU A 70 -4.53 -6.33 13.94
C GLU A 70 -3.00 -6.22 13.77
N THR A 71 -2.33 -5.47 14.63
CA THR A 71 -0.90 -5.19 14.48
C THR A 71 -0.09 -5.59 15.71
N THR A 72 1.22 -5.41 15.65
CA THR A 72 2.13 -5.61 16.80
C THR A 72 1.97 -4.54 17.88
N ARG A 73 1.38 -3.37 17.57
CA ARG A 73 1.16 -2.25 18.50
C ARG A 73 -0.28 -2.12 18.97
N GLY A 74 -1.17 -3.00 18.53
CA GLY A 74 -2.60 -2.95 18.80
C GLY A 74 -3.42 -2.91 17.53
N ASP A 75 -4.72 -2.76 17.67
CA ASP A 75 -5.67 -2.80 16.57
C ASP A 75 -6.11 -1.38 16.19
N PHE A 76 -6.35 -1.16 14.90
CA PHE A 76 -6.99 0.04 14.40
C PHE A 76 -8.00 -0.29 13.29
N VAL A 77 -8.92 0.63 13.01
CA VAL A 77 -9.96 0.45 12.01
C VAL A 77 -9.86 1.55 10.95
N MET A 78 -9.90 1.13 9.68
CA MET A 78 -10.08 2.02 8.53
C MET A 78 -11.55 2.07 8.14
N ASN A 79 -12.13 3.27 8.07
CA ASN A 79 -13.45 3.52 7.52
C ASN A 79 -13.30 3.82 6.03
N VAL A 80 -13.80 2.96 5.17
CA VAL A 80 -13.63 3.03 3.71
C VAL A 80 -14.90 3.58 3.07
N THR A 81 -14.75 4.52 2.14
CA THR A 81 -15.84 5.12 1.37
C THR A 81 -15.56 5.01 -0.12
N ARG A 82 -16.32 4.15 -0.80
CA ARG A 82 -16.09 3.84 -2.20
C ARG A 82 -16.21 5.06 -3.13
N ALA A 83 -17.17 5.95 -2.83
CA ALA A 83 -17.38 7.16 -3.63
C ALA A 83 -16.17 8.11 -3.66
N TRP A 84 -15.21 8.00 -2.72
CA TRP A 84 -14.03 8.87 -2.71
C TRP A 84 -13.00 8.49 -3.77
N ALA A 85 -12.81 7.18 -4.01
CA ALA A 85 -11.87 6.66 -5.00
C ALA A 85 -12.29 5.24 -5.42
N PRO A 86 -13.32 5.09 -6.28
CA PRO A 86 -13.97 3.80 -6.53
C PRO A 86 -13.04 2.72 -7.09
N ILE A 87 -12.11 3.06 -7.95
CA ILE A 87 -11.17 2.09 -8.54
C ILE A 87 -10.20 1.59 -7.47
N GLY A 88 -9.65 2.51 -6.67
CA GLY A 88 -8.78 2.18 -5.54
C GLY A 88 -9.50 1.35 -4.48
N VAL A 89 -10.75 1.70 -4.14
CA VAL A 89 -11.53 0.96 -3.13
C VAL A 89 -11.85 -0.46 -3.60
N ASP A 90 -12.24 -0.67 -4.86
CA ASP A 90 -12.47 -2.01 -5.39
C ASP A 90 -11.17 -2.85 -5.34
N ARG A 91 -10.01 -2.26 -5.66
CA ARG A 91 -8.71 -2.89 -5.49
C ARG A 91 -8.42 -3.24 -4.03
N PHE A 92 -8.57 -2.30 -3.12
CA PHE A 92 -8.31 -2.49 -1.70
C PHE A 92 -9.20 -3.57 -1.08
N TYR A 93 -10.50 -3.57 -1.42
CA TYR A 93 -11.46 -4.57 -0.96
C TYR A 93 -11.03 -6.00 -1.34
N ASN A 94 -10.67 -6.21 -2.61
CA ASN A 94 -10.19 -7.50 -3.08
C ASN A 94 -8.89 -7.93 -2.37
N LEU A 95 -7.95 -7.01 -2.16
CA LEU A 95 -6.70 -7.30 -1.45
C LEU A 95 -6.97 -7.74 0.01
N VAL A 96 -7.85 -7.04 0.74
CA VAL A 96 -8.23 -7.40 2.11
C VAL A 96 -8.95 -8.74 2.15
N LYS A 97 -9.93 -8.95 1.26
CA LYS A 97 -10.73 -10.18 1.19
C LYS A 97 -9.88 -11.43 0.95
N HIS A 98 -8.79 -11.28 0.21
CA HIS A 98 -7.84 -12.36 -0.09
C HIS A 98 -6.60 -12.36 0.80
N HIS A 99 -6.66 -11.68 1.97
CA HIS A 99 -5.61 -11.71 2.99
C HIS A 99 -4.23 -11.20 2.51
N PHE A 100 -4.23 -10.27 1.52
CA PHE A 100 -2.98 -9.72 0.98
C PHE A 100 -2.16 -8.98 2.05
N TYR A 101 -2.83 -8.27 2.96
CA TYR A 101 -2.19 -7.49 4.02
C TYR A 101 -1.84 -8.30 5.27
N ASP A 102 -2.17 -9.61 5.33
CA ASP A 102 -1.82 -10.46 6.45
C ASP A 102 -0.30 -10.70 6.51
N ASN A 103 0.24 -10.73 7.73
CA ASN A 103 1.68 -10.91 7.99
C ASN A 103 2.57 -9.88 7.27
N MET A 104 2.10 -8.65 7.08
CA MET A 104 2.76 -7.62 6.29
C MET A 104 3.54 -6.64 7.17
N VAL A 105 4.76 -6.30 6.76
CA VAL A 105 5.62 -5.35 7.45
C VAL A 105 5.27 -3.92 7.05
N LEU A 106 5.21 -3.02 8.02
CA LEU A 106 5.10 -1.57 7.83
C LEU A 106 6.50 -1.02 7.52
N PHE A 107 6.91 -1.12 6.25
CA PHE A 107 8.31 -0.95 5.88
C PHE A 107 8.80 0.51 5.88
N ARG A 108 7.89 1.49 5.92
CA ARG A 108 8.23 2.92 5.94
C ARG A 108 7.37 3.63 6.98
N VAL A 109 8.00 4.21 7.99
CA VAL A 109 7.33 5.02 9.03
C VAL A 109 8.11 6.32 9.18
N VAL A 110 7.60 7.42 8.61
CA VAL A 110 8.26 8.73 8.63
C VAL A 110 7.48 9.66 9.55
N PRO A 111 8.04 10.00 10.73
CA PRO A 111 7.36 10.88 11.67
C PRO A 111 6.92 12.20 11.04
N GLY A 112 5.70 12.61 11.33
CA GLY A 112 5.12 13.84 10.78
C GLY A 112 4.90 13.82 9.27
N PHE A 113 4.92 12.63 8.63
CA PHE A 113 4.58 12.48 7.22
C PHE A 113 3.61 11.31 7.02
N VAL A 114 4.10 10.07 6.85
CA VAL A 114 3.26 8.91 6.54
C VAL A 114 3.79 7.62 7.16
N VAL A 115 2.90 6.64 7.37
CA VAL A 115 3.25 5.22 7.40
C VAL A 115 2.81 4.57 6.09
N GLN A 116 3.71 3.84 5.41
CA GLN A 116 3.47 3.19 4.11
C GLN A 116 3.76 1.70 4.19
N PHE A 117 2.89 0.91 3.56
CA PHE A 117 2.99 -0.55 3.47
C PHE A 117 2.30 -1.05 2.19
N GLY A 118 2.35 -2.36 1.94
CA GLY A 118 1.67 -2.96 0.78
C GLY A 118 2.63 -3.66 -0.20
N ILE A 119 3.88 -3.97 0.22
CA ILE A 119 4.73 -4.95 -0.45
C ILE A 119 4.49 -6.29 0.24
N SER A 120 4.08 -7.31 -0.50
CA SER A 120 3.74 -8.60 0.08
C SER A 120 4.92 -9.26 0.80
N SER A 121 4.65 -9.89 1.93
CA SER A 121 5.61 -10.72 2.65
C SER A 121 6.08 -11.94 1.85
N TYR A 122 5.37 -12.28 0.77
CA TYR A 122 5.61 -13.45 -0.07
C TYR A 122 6.08 -13.02 -1.47
N PRO A 123 7.33 -13.34 -1.85
CA PRO A 123 7.91 -12.91 -3.13
C PRO A 123 7.08 -13.30 -4.36
N ALA A 124 6.48 -14.49 -4.37
CA ALA A 124 5.62 -14.94 -5.47
C ALA A 124 4.39 -14.04 -5.66
N VAL A 125 3.81 -13.55 -4.55
CA VAL A 125 2.69 -12.60 -4.58
C VAL A 125 3.20 -11.24 -5.07
N SER A 126 4.31 -10.72 -4.53
CA SER A 126 4.90 -9.46 -4.99
C SER A 126 5.16 -9.47 -6.50
N ALA A 127 5.72 -10.56 -7.03
CA ALA A 127 5.96 -10.73 -8.46
C ALA A 127 4.67 -10.71 -9.29
N ALA A 128 3.59 -11.37 -8.82
CA ALA A 128 2.30 -11.39 -9.50
C ALA A 128 1.65 -9.99 -9.57
N TRP A 129 1.91 -9.13 -8.57
CA TRP A 129 1.30 -7.81 -8.46
C TRP A 129 2.18 -6.68 -9.01
N SER A 130 3.42 -6.95 -9.44
CA SER A 130 4.39 -5.93 -9.88
C SER A 130 3.92 -5.07 -11.06
N HIS A 131 3.06 -5.62 -11.92
CA HIS A 131 2.49 -4.93 -13.08
C HIS A 131 0.96 -4.83 -13.04
N ALA A 132 0.33 -5.16 -11.90
CA ALA A 132 -1.11 -5.12 -11.74
C ALA A 132 -1.59 -3.70 -11.36
N ASN A 133 -1.21 -2.71 -12.14
CA ASN A 133 -1.58 -1.32 -11.92
C ASN A 133 -3.07 -1.07 -12.16
N ILE A 134 -3.60 -0.01 -11.54
CA ILE A 134 -4.96 0.51 -11.76
C ILE A 134 -4.90 1.97 -12.20
N ASN A 135 -5.94 2.38 -12.92
CA ASN A 135 -6.13 3.77 -13.33
C ASN A 135 -6.27 4.68 -12.10
N ASP A 136 -5.85 5.92 -12.23
CA ASP A 136 -5.99 6.91 -11.17
C ASP A 136 -7.47 7.27 -10.95
N ASP A 137 -7.88 7.42 -9.70
CA ASP A 137 -9.15 8.05 -9.32
C ASP A 137 -8.95 9.58 -9.21
N PRO A 138 -10.00 10.38 -9.46
CA PRO A 138 -9.95 11.81 -9.18
C PRO A 138 -9.79 12.07 -7.68
N VAL A 139 -9.07 13.13 -7.33
CA VAL A 139 -8.92 13.55 -5.94
C VAL A 139 -10.19 14.27 -5.48
N THR A 140 -10.98 13.62 -4.65
CA THR A 140 -12.24 14.15 -4.11
C THR A 140 -12.14 14.50 -2.63
N GLN A 141 -11.12 14.00 -1.95
CA GLN A 141 -10.81 14.27 -0.54
C GLN A 141 -9.37 14.77 -0.43
N SER A 142 -9.07 15.50 0.65
CA SER A 142 -7.71 15.98 0.90
C SER A 142 -6.93 15.02 1.81
N ASN A 143 -5.62 14.90 1.59
CA ASN A 143 -4.70 14.04 2.33
C ASN A 143 -4.40 14.60 3.73
N LYS A 144 -5.39 14.63 4.61
CA LYS A 144 -5.27 15.09 6.00
C LYS A 144 -4.84 13.97 6.94
N ARG A 145 -4.53 14.31 8.19
CA ARG A 145 -4.19 13.32 9.23
C ARG A 145 -5.26 12.23 9.32
N GLY A 146 -4.82 10.96 9.30
CA GLY A 146 -5.66 9.77 9.33
C GLY A 146 -6.16 9.31 7.97
N PHE A 147 -6.08 10.13 6.92
CA PHE A 147 -6.51 9.72 5.59
C PHE A 147 -5.56 8.68 4.98
N VAL A 148 -6.16 7.73 4.26
CA VAL A 148 -5.48 6.59 3.65
C VAL A 148 -5.56 6.71 2.14
N THR A 149 -4.41 6.56 1.50
CA THR A 149 -4.26 6.81 0.06
C THR A 149 -3.36 5.75 -0.57
N PHE A 150 -3.62 5.38 -1.84
CA PHE A 150 -2.68 4.54 -2.58
C PHE A 150 -1.39 5.30 -2.89
N ALA A 151 -0.25 4.65 -2.64
CA ALA A 151 1.03 5.11 -3.13
C ALA A 151 1.11 4.91 -4.66
N LYS A 152 1.80 5.83 -5.34
CA LYS A 152 2.06 5.80 -6.78
C LYS A 152 3.42 6.44 -7.08
N THR A 153 3.94 6.18 -8.27
CA THR A 153 5.09 6.92 -8.81
C THR A 153 4.64 8.24 -9.44
N SER A 154 5.55 8.99 -10.04
CA SER A 154 5.20 10.19 -10.83
C SER A 154 4.44 9.86 -12.12
N ALA A 155 4.50 8.61 -12.59
CA ALA A 155 3.75 8.17 -13.76
C ALA A 155 2.24 8.06 -13.44
N PRO A 156 1.36 8.44 -14.36
CA PRO A 156 -0.07 8.20 -14.22
C PRO A 156 -0.37 6.70 -14.19
N ASN A 157 -1.47 6.33 -13.53
CA ASN A 157 -1.97 4.95 -13.48
C ASN A 157 -0.93 3.94 -12.95
N SER A 158 -0.12 4.35 -11.96
CA SER A 158 0.94 3.52 -11.37
C SER A 158 0.59 2.96 -9.99
N ARG A 159 -0.63 3.14 -9.51
CA ARG A 159 -1.13 2.56 -8.26
C ARG A 159 -1.27 1.04 -8.41
N SER A 160 -0.82 0.26 -7.42
CA SER A 160 -0.98 -1.21 -7.42
C SER A 160 -1.52 -1.74 -6.08
N THR A 161 -0.65 -1.94 -5.08
CA THR A 161 -1.00 -2.56 -3.80
C THR A 161 -0.57 -1.74 -2.58
N GLN A 162 0.38 -0.83 -2.75
CA GLN A 162 0.90 -0.04 -1.64
C GLN A 162 -0.04 1.10 -1.27
N ILE A 163 -0.22 1.30 0.02
CA ILE A 163 -1.02 2.38 0.60
C ILE A 163 -0.25 3.08 1.71
N PHE A 164 -0.65 4.30 2.05
CA PHE A 164 -0.11 5.03 3.19
C PHE A 164 -1.21 5.70 4.01
N ILE A 165 -0.94 5.91 5.29
CA ILE A 165 -1.76 6.69 6.22
C ILE A 165 -1.00 7.97 6.54
N SER A 166 -1.65 9.12 6.44
CA SER A 166 -1.05 10.43 6.72
C SER A 166 -1.00 10.69 8.23
N PHE A 167 0.18 11.05 8.76
CA PHE A 167 0.33 11.47 10.17
C PHE A 167 -0.11 12.90 10.43
N LYS A 168 -0.12 13.74 9.41
CA LYS A 168 -0.52 15.15 9.49
C LYS A 168 -1.30 15.59 8.25
N ASP A 169 -1.54 16.89 8.13
CA ASP A 169 -2.03 17.49 6.89
C ASP A 169 -0.94 17.42 5.82
N ASN A 170 -1.18 16.62 4.79
CA ASN A 170 -0.35 16.42 3.62
C ASN A 170 -1.08 16.86 2.35
N SER A 171 -1.93 17.90 2.44
CA SER A 171 -2.79 18.39 1.34
C SER A 171 -2.02 18.78 0.06
N PHE A 172 -0.71 19.03 0.16
CA PHE A 172 0.15 19.22 -1.00
C PHE A 172 0.21 18.01 -1.95
N LEU A 173 -0.17 16.81 -1.47
CA LEU A 173 -0.28 15.60 -2.28
C LEU A 173 -1.53 15.60 -3.19
N ASP A 174 -2.52 16.42 -2.87
CA ASP A 174 -3.78 16.47 -3.61
C ASP A 174 -3.55 16.90 -5.06
N SER A 175 -2.74 17.94 -5.27
CA SER A 175 -2.36 18.42 -6.60
C SER A 175 -1.48 17.44 -7.40
N GLN A 176 -0.92 16.44 -6.73
CA GLN A 176 -0.12 15.37 -7.35
C GLN A 176 -0.97 14.13 -7.70
N GLY A 177 -2.28 14.20 -7.49
CA GLY A 177 -3.22 13.14 -7.85
C GLY A 177 -3.25 11.96 -6.86
N PHE A 178 -2.87 12.18 -5.60
CA PHE A 178 -3.05 11.19 -4.54
C PHE A 178 -4.48 11.27 -3.99
N ALA A 179 -5.34 10.33 -4.39
CA ALA A 179 -6.75 10.30 -4.05
C ALA A 179 -7.01 9.45 -2.80
N PRO A 180 -7.38 10.06 -1.65
CA PRO A 180 -7.76 9.33 -0.45
C PRO A 180 -9.02 8.48 -0.65
N PHE A 181 -9.07 7.31 -0.02
CA PHE A 181 -10.18 6.37 -0.12
C PHE A 181 -10.75 5.91 1.23
N ALA A 182 -10.02 6.15 2.32
CA ALA A 182 -10.42 5.74 3.66
C ALA A 182 -9.88 6.72 4.70
N VAL A 183 -10.35 6.57 5.95
CA VAL A 183 -9.86 7.32 7.10
C VAL A 183 -9.75 6.42 8.33
N VAL A 184 -8.67 6.58 9.08
CA VAL A 184 -8.47 6.03 10.42
C VAL A 184 -8.93 7.09 11.42
N ASP A 185 -9.76 6.70 12.37
CA ASP A 185 -10.26 7.63 13.40
C ASP A 185 -9.19 8.04 14.43
N ALA A 186 -9.53 8.97 15.31
CA ALA A 186 -8.57 9.48 16.30
C ALA A 186 -8.07 8.40 17.28
N ALA A 187 -8.87 7.37 17.56
CA ALA A 187 -8.49 6.27 18.44
C ALA A 187 -7.49 5.34 17.73
N GLY A 188 -7.78 4.98 16.49
CA GLY A 188 -6.89 4.19 15.65
C GLY A 188 -5.56 4.90 15.36
N MET A 189 -5.59 6.23 15.16
CA MET A 189 -4.37 7.00 14.95
C MET A 189 -3.42 6.97 16.13
N LYS A 190 -3.90 6.79 17.37
CA LYS A 190 -3.01 6.57 18.54
C LYS A 190 -2.20 5.28 18.42
N VAL A 191 -2.76 4.24 17.81
CA VAL A 191 -2.04 2.98 17.53
C VAL A 191 -1.06 3.18 16.37
N VAL A 192 -1.49 3.85 15.31
CA VAL A 192 -0.67 4.12 14.12
C VAL A 192 0.57 4.96 14.48
N GLU A 193 0.44 5.89 15.41
CA GLU A 193 1.53 6.75 15.89
C GLU A 193 2.53 6.03 16.82
N MET A 194 2.24 4.77 17.24
CA MET A 194 3.18 3.95 18.03
C MET A 194 4.09 3.06 17.18
N PHE A 195 3.90 3.02 15.86
CA PHE A 195 4.76 2.20 15.01
C PHE A 195 6.20 2.66 15.05
N TYR A 196 7.13 1.69 15.01
CA TYR A 196 8.55 1.95 15.06
C TYR A 196 9.02 2.78 13.86
N ASP A 197 9.59 3.94 14.14
CA ASP A 197 9.89 4.99 13.16
C ASP A 197 11.38 5.30 12.97
N GLN A 198 12.27 4.63 13.74
CA GLN A 198 13.69 4.98 13.73
C GLN A 198 14.40 4.59 12.42
N TYR A 199 13.82 3.72 11.61
CA TYR A 199 14.33 3.45 10.27
C TYR A 199 13.85 4.46 9.22
N ALA A 200 12.77 5.19 9.50
CA ALA A 200 12.19 6.24 8.66
C ALA A 200 12.06 5.82 7.18
N ASP A 201 12.77 6.50 6.28
CA ASP A 201 12.78 6.24 4.83
C ASP A 201 13.79 5.19 4.38
N GLN A 202 14.65 4.67 5.25
CA GLN A 202 15.74 3.77 4.83
C GLN A 202 15.26 2.57 4.00
N PRO A 203 14.19 1.82 4.39
CA PRO A 203 13.74 0.68 3.60
C PRO A 203 13.13 1.08 2.25
N THR A 204 12.75 2.34 2.06
CA THR A 204 12.09 2.82 0.83
C THR A 204 13.01 2.69 -0.39
N ASN A 205 14.32 2.83 -0.21
CA ASN A 205 15.30 2.71 -1.28
C ASN A 205 15.54 1.24 -1.72
N GLU A 206 14.97 0.28 -0.98
CA GLU A 206 15.20 -1.15 -1.16
C GLU A 206 13.92 -1.92 -1.52
N GLN A 207 12.88 -1.23 -2.00
CA GLN A 207 11.58 -1.84 -2.29
C GLN A 207 11.67 -3.03 -3.25
N ASP A 208 12.56 -2.96 -4.25
CA ASP A 208 12.81 -4.08 -5.16
C ASP A 208 13.38 -5.29 -4.44
N GLN A 209 14.28 -5.08 -3.49
CA GLN A 209 14.85 -6.17 -2.68
C GLN A 209 13.81 -6.73 -1.72
N ILE A 210 12.98 -5.86 -1.11
CA ILE A 210 11.87 -6.28 -0.27
C ILE A 210 10.88 -7.12 -1.08
N ALA A 211 10.53 -6.71 -2.29
CA ALA A 211 9.63 -7.46 -3.17
C ALA A 211 10.18 -8.83 -3.58
N ARG A 212 11.49 -8.92 -3.85
CA ARG A 212 12.18 -10.18 -4.25
C ARG A 212 12.41 -11.16 -3.12
N ALA A 213 12.69 -10.68 -1.91
CA ALA A 213 13.05 -11.53 -0.77
C ALA A 213 11.97 -11.60 0.32
N GLY A 214 10.94 -10.73 0.26
CA GLY A 214 9.80 -10.72 1.15
C GLY A 214 10.14 -10.33 2.58
N LYS A 215 9.26 -10.78 3.51
CA LYS A 215 9.39 -10.48 4.94
C LYS A 215 10.74 -10.88 5.53
N ALA A 216 11.31 -12.00 5.08
CA ALA A 216 12.59 -12.49 5.62
C ALA A 216 13.74 -11.47 5.46
N TYR A 217 13.73 -10.68 4.39
CA TYR A 217 14.69 -9.60 4.20
C TYR A 217 14.51 -8.49 5.24
N LEU A 218 13.26 -8.07 5.46
CA LEU A 218 12.96 -7.03 6.44
C LEU A 218 13.24 -7.49 7.87
N ASP A 219 12.90 -8.73 8.23
CA ASP A 219 13.19 -9.30 9.55
C ASP A 219 14.69 -9.35 9.84
N SER A 220 15.51 -9.61 8.82
CA SER A 220 16.97 -9.65 8.96
C SER A 220 17.60 -8.26 9.07
N LYS A 221 17.17 -7.31 8.24
CA LYS A 221 17.81 -6.00 8.11
C LYS A 221 17.18 -4.92 8.97
N TYR A 222 15.86 -5.01 9.20
CA TYR A 222 15.05 -4.04 9.91
C TYR A 222 14.16 -4.73 10.98
N PRO A 223 14.74 -5.45 11.95
CA PRO A 223 14.01 -6.38 12.84
C PRO A 223 13.02 -5.70 13.79
N GLN A 224 13.06 -4.38 13.94
CA GLN A 224 12.17 -3.65 14.84
C GLN A 224 10.92 -3.10 14.14
N LEU A 225 10.79 -3.27 12.81
CA LEU A 225 9.60 -2.84 12.09
C LEU A 225 8.36 -3.58 12.59
N ASP A 226 7.27 -2.84 12.72
CA ASP A 226 5.98 -3.39 13.13
C ASP A 226 5.31 -4.15 12.00
N VAL A 227 4.41 -5.08 12.38
CA VAL A 227 3.77 -6.02 11.46
C VAL A 227 2.26 -5.94 11.60
N ILE A 228 1.57 -5.92 10.47
CA ILE A 228 0.14 -6.23 10.38
C ILE A 228 0.00 -7.75 10.46
N LYS A 229 -0.59 -8.26 11.54
CA LYS A 229 -0.85 -9.69 11.74
C LYS A 229 -1.97 -10.16 10.83
N ARG A 230 -3.02 -9.33 10.73
CA ARG A 230 -4.23 -9.61 9.94
C ARG A 230 -4.97 -8.33 9.56
N ALA A 231 -5.61 -8.35 8.40
CA ALA A 231 -6.57 -7.34 7.96
C ALA A 231 -7.89 -8.02 7.57
N THR A 232 -9.01 -7.59 8.18
CA THR A 232 -10.32 -8.20 7.92
C THR A 232 -11.41 -7.15 7.76
N THR A 233 -12.35 -7.41 6.86
CA THR A 233 -13.56 -6.59 6.78
C THR A 233 -14.44 -6.82 8.00
N VAL A 234 -14.87 -5.77 8.66
CA VAL A 234 -15.78 -5.81 9.81
C VAL A 234 -17.00 -4.95 9.48
N GLY A 235 -18.18 -5.56 9.36
CA GLY A 235 -19.48 -4.89 9.21
C GLY A 235 -19.58 -3.74 8.19
N ALA A 236 -20.79 -3.33 7.86
CA ALA A 236 -21.01 -2.05 7.20
C ALA A 236 -20.67 -0.93 8.20
N ALA A 237 -19.86 0.07 7.77
CA ALA A 237 -19.58 1.23 8.60
C ALA A 237 -20.90 1.88 9.02
N ALA A 238 -21.13 2.03 10.33
CA ALA A 238 -22.13 2.97 10.80
C ALA A 238 -21.73 4.33 10.22
N ALA A 239 -22.58 4.92 9.40
CA ALA A 239 -22.32 6.22 8.78
C ALA A 239 -22.08 7.24 9.90
N THR A 240 -20.82 7.55 10.19
CA THR A 240 -20.49 8.71 10.99
C THR A 240 -20.79 9.92 10.11
N ALA A 241 -22.01 10.43 10.25
CA ALA A 241 -22.44 11.69 9.69
C ALA A 241 -21.58 12.81 10.29
N SER A 242 -20.48 13.15 9.63
CA SER A 242 -19.74 14.38 9.92
C SER A 242 -18.84 14.75 8.75
N ALA A 243 -19.47 15.25 7.70
CA ALA A 243 -18.93 16.30 6.83
C ALA A 243 -20.09 16.82 5.96
N LYS A 244 -20.84 17.77 6.50
CA LYS A 244 -21.76 18.60 5.74
C LYS A 244 -20.95 19.26 4.60
N PRO A 245 -21.35 19.13 3.33
CA PRO A 245 -20.68 19.88 2.26
C PRO A 245 -20.82 21.38 2.56
N ALA A 246 -19.72 22.10 2.52
CA ALA A 246 -19.74 23.55 2.59
C ALA A 246 -20.60 24.06 1.41
N ALA A 247 -21.72 24.70 1.73
CA ALA A 247 -22.57 25.31 0.75
C ALA A 247 -21.77 26.35 -0.05
N LYS A 248 -21.82 26.22 -1.36
CA LYS A 248 -21.29 27.20 -2.32
C LYS A 248 -21.93 28.57 -1.99
N ALA A 249 -21.11 29.50 -1.53
CA ALA A 249 -21.57 30.89 -1.34
C ALA A 249 -21.97 31.42 -2.71
N SER A 250 -23.26 31.71 -2.86
CA SER A 250 -23.79 32.45 -4.00
C SER A 250 -23.28 33.89 -3.95
N ALA A 251 -22.64 34.32 -5.03
CA ALA A 251 -22.21 35.69 -5.23
C ALA A 251 -23.43 36.63 -5.21
N PRO A 252 -23.32 37.83 -4.62
CA PRO A 252 -24.41 38.81 -4.65
C PRO A 252 -24.53 39.42 -6.07
N ALA A 253 -25.79 39.49 -6.52
CA ALA A 253 -26.16 40.13 -7.79
C ALA A 253 -25.77 41.60 -7.80
N ALA A 254 -25.07 42.04 -8.83
CA ALA A 254 -24.76 43.44 -9.07
C ALA A 254 -26.05 44.24 -9.34
N ALA A 255 -26.28 45.29 -8.56
CA ALA A 255 -27.30 46.28 -8.79
C ALA A 255 -26.93 47.15 -10.01
N LYS A 256 -27.88 47.36 -10.92
CA LYS A 256 -27.79 48.34 -12.02
C LYS A 256 -27.96 49.74 -11.48
N PRO A 257 -27.21 50.75 -11.97
CA PRO A 257 -27.46 52.15 -11.71
C PRO A 257 -28.59 52.65 -12.61
N GLN A 258 -29.45 53.50 -12.02
CA GLN A 258 -30.36 54.41 -12.74
C GLN A 258 -29.58 55.61 -13.21
#